data_8591dc8a3e94cd21ae4eaa580e506245
#
_entry.id   8591dc8a3e94cd21ae4eaa580e506245
#
_cell.length_a   1.000
_cell.length_b   1.000
_cell.length_c   1.000
_cell.angle_alpha   90.00
_cell.angle_beta   90.00
_cell.angle_gamma   90.00
#
_symmetry.space_group_name_H-M   'P 1'
#
loop_
_entity.id
_entity.type
_entity.pdbx_description
1 polymer ?
#
loop_
_entity_poly.entity_id
_entity_poly.type
_entity_poly.pdbx_seq_one_letter_code
_entity_poly.pdbx_strand_id
1 'polypeptide(L)'
;MQEGDSRLLLRLDRALATSEWIDHYKNAKVHHLVESTSDHCARLLIDAAIIQKLSTKRRFQFETMWTRRAECKDIIQGAWDGSQDLNSPMGIAARLRCCVENLSKWNKMVFGQIPKKIQEKRETLNSLVSRDRNGSMGGDINKLQKEINELLDNEEITWQQRSKVQWLGLRDWNTKYFHSKASNRRRKNTISCILDEEGNWHDSPDSIAEVAVSYFKNLYSSTYPTHISEVLDAIPTKVMEDMNQSLIKEFTREEIEIALNQMHPTKVPGPDGMFAIFFQNYWSIVGNDVICMILNVLNSNMSMTEINKTNITLVPRIKKPTKMTDFRPISLCNVI
;
A
#
# COMPACT_ATOMS: atom_id res chain seq x y z
N MET A 1 8.45 -36.78 -31.84
CA MET A 1 9.03 -38.02 -31.33
C MET A 1 8.63 -38.19 -29.89
N GLN A 2 7.81 -39.17 -29.60
CA GLN A 2 7.46 -39.59 -28.24
C GLN A 2 8.37 -40.79 -27.90
N GLU A 3 9.26 -40.61 -27.00
CA GLU A 3 9.92 -41.72 -26.30
C GLU A 3 9.88 -41.37 -24.81
N GLY A 4 9.11 -42.16 -24.06
CA GLY A 4 9.07 -42.19 -22.60
C GLY A 4 8.14 -41.17 -21.94
N ASP A 5 7.71 -41.45 -20.71
CA ASP A 5 6.78 -40.70 -19.87
C ASP A 5 7.25 -39.28 -19.42
N SER A 6 8.36 -38.77 -19.94
CA SER A 6 8.89 -37.46 -19.63
C SER A 6 8.61 -36.44 -20.74
N ARG A 7 7.51 -35.67 -20.60
CA ARG A 7 7.19 -34.56 -21.49
C ARG A 7 8.10 -33.36 -21.17
N LEU A 8 9.07 -33.07 -22.03
CA LEU A 8 9.90 -31.88 -21.94
C LEU A 8 9.11 -30.69 -22.50
N LEU A 9 8.59 -29.83 -21.64
CA LEU A 9 7.88 -28.61 -22.03
C LEU A 9 8.89 -27.47 -22.20
N LEU A 10 9.37 -27.23 -23.43
CA LEU A 10 10.19 -26.07 -23.77
C LEU A 10 9.29 -24.94 -24.27
N ARG A 11 9.43 -23.77 -23.65
CA ARG A 11 8.73 -22.55 -24.05
C ARG A 11 9.49 -21.87 -25.17
N LEU A 12 9.29 -22.33 -26.40
CA LEU A 12 9.96 -21.79 -27.61
C LEU A 12 9.36 -20.43 -28.01
N ASP A 13 8.07 -20.28 -27.84
CA ASP A 13 7.34 -19.08 -28.21
C ASP A 13 7.33 -18.02 -27.13
N ARG A 14 7.66 -16.76 -27.48
CA ARG A 14 7.68 -15.62 -26.57
C ARG A 14 7.02 -14.41 -27.22
N ALA A 15 6.28 -13.63 -26.43
CA ALA A 15 5.86 -12.30 -26.80
C ALA A 15 6.81 -11.30 -26.13
N LEU A 16 7.40 -10.42 -26.92
CA LEU A 16 8.28 -9.35 -26.43
C LEU A 16 7.57 -8.02 -26.62
N ALA A 17 7.74 -7.12 -25.67
CA ALA A 17 7.18 -5.78 -25.71
C ALA A 17 8.17 -4.78 -25.10
N THR A 18 8.20 -3.56 -25.65
CA THR A 18 8.98 -2.45 -25.08
C THR A 18 8.34 -1.96 -23.76
N SER A 19 9.13 -1.30 -22.93
CA SER A 19 8.62 -0.68 -21.70
C SER A 19 7.51 0.33 -22.00
N GLU A 20 7.64 1.11 -23.06
CA GLU A 20 6.65 2.11 -23.50
C GLU A 20 5.34 1.45 -23.93
N TRP A 21 5.41 0.32 -24.67
CA TRP A 21 4.23 -0.44 -25.03
C TRP A 21 3.52 -1.01 -23.80
N ILE A 22 4.27 -1.56 -22.85
CA ILE A 22 3.74 -2.08 -21.58
C ILE A 22 3.08 -0.96 -20.74
N ASP A 23 3.66 0.24 -20.76
CA ASP A 23 3.11 1.39 -20.07
C ASP A 23 1.84 1.93 -20.73
N HIS A 24 1.73 1.80 -22.05
CA HIS A 24 0.54 2.19 -22.82
C HIS A 24 -0.59 1.15 -22.64
N TYR A 25 -0.28 -0.14 -22.75
CA TYR A 25 -1.23 -1.25 -22.63
C TYR A 25 -1.08 -1.98 -21.31
N LYS A 26 -1.32 -1.28 -20.21
CA LYS A 26 -1.04 -1.75 -18.83
C LYS A 26 -1.74 -3.06 -18.45
N ASN A 27 -2.84 -3.37 -19.10
CA ASN A 27 -3.66 -4.54 -18.82
C ASN A 27 -3.58 -5.63 -19.88
N ALA A 28 -2.74 -5.46 -20.91
CA ALA A 28 -2.59 -6.46 -21.95
C ALA A 28 -2.09 -7.80 -21.39
N LYS A 29 -2.76 -8.88 -21.75
CA LYS A 29 -2.42 -10.24 -21.35
C LYS A 29 -2.20 -11.10 -22.58
N VAL A 30 -1.17 -11.95 -22.54
CA VAL A 30 -0.93 -12.99 -23.53
C VAL A 30 -1.44 -14.31 -22.98
N HIS A 31 -2.46 -14.86 -23.60
CA HIS A 31 -2.98 -16.17 -23.31
C HIS A 31 -2.39 -17.21 -24.26
N HIS A 32 -1.91 -18.32 -23.73
CA HIS A 32 -1.51 -19.48 -24.50
C HIS A 32 -2.74 -20.36 -24.67
N LEU A 33 -3.20 -20.52 -25.90
CA LEU A 33 -4.31 -21.40 -26.23
C LEU A 33 -3.75 -22.80 -26.49
N VAL A 34 -4.26 -23.80 -25.80
CA VAL A 34 -3.85 -25.18 -26.01
C VAL A 34 -4.54 -25.69 -27.26
N GLU A 35 -3.74 -26.08 -28.26
CA GLU A 35 -4.19 -26.71 -29.50
C GLU A 35 -3.83 -28.19 -29.44
N SER A 36 -4.79 -29.08 -29.73
CA SER A 36 -4.58 -30.53 -29.67
C SER A 36 -3.90 -31.10 -30.91
N THR A 37 -3.83 -30.31 -31.99
CA THR A 37 -3.35 -30.74 -33.32
C THR A 37 -1.97 -30.19 -33.69
N SER A 38 -1.37 -29.33 -32.88
CA SER A 38 -0.08 -28.69 -33.12
C SER A 38 0.83 -28.73 -31.93
N ASP A 39 2.12 -28.84 -32.15
CA ASP A 39 3.18 -28.66 -31.15
C ASP A 39 3.40 -27.17 -30.77
N HIS A 40 2.81 -26.25 -31.53
CA HIS A 40 2.77 -24.83 -31.25
C HIS A 40 1.49 -24.42 -30.54
N CYS A 41 1.60 -23.56 -29.51
CA CYS A 41 0.47 -22.97 -28.84
C CYS A 41 0.12 -21.62 -29.45
N ALA A 42 -1.10 -21.50 -29.98
CA ALA A 42 -1.62 -20.21 -30.42
C ALA A 42 -1.61 -19.19 -29.27
N ARG A 43 -1.30 -17.91 -29.58
CA ARG A 43 -1.27 -16.84 -28.59
C ARG A 43 -2.36 -15.83 -28.89
N LEU A 44 -3.17 -15.58 -27.89
CA LEU A 44 -4.18 -14.55 -27.91
C LEU A 44 -3.64 -13.35 -27.09
N LEU A 45 -3.39 -12.22 -27.75
CA LEU A 45 -3.12 -10.97 -27.09
C LEU A 45 -4.46 -10.27 -26.85
N ILE A 46 -4.86 -10.17 -25.60
CA ILE A 46 -6.05 -9.41 -25.21
C ILE A 46 -5.57 -8.09 -24.63
N ASP A 47 -5.92 -6.98 -25.29
CA ASP A 47 -5.87 -5.66 -24.67
C ASP A 47 -7.12 -5.53 -23.81
N ALA A 48 -6.93 -5.73 -22.52
CA ALA A 48 -7.99 -5.64 -21.52
C ALA A 48 -8.46 -4.21 -21.22
N ALA A 49 -8.48 -3.33 -22.21
CA ALA A 49 -9.25 -2.09 -22.17
C ALA A 49 -10.76 -2.38 -22.02
N ILE A 50 -11.18 -3.61 -22.27
CA ILE A 50 -12.57 -4.11 -22.17
C ILE A 50 -12.88 -4.70 -20.79
N ILE A 51 -11.90 -5.06 -19.98
CA ILE A 51 -12.18 -5.41 -18.58
C ILE A 51 -12.58 -4.12 -17.90
N GLN A 52 -13.88 -3.99 -17.64
CA GLN A 52 -14.48 -2.91 -16.87
C GLN A 52 -13.46 -2.43 -15.83
N LYS A 53 -13.12 -1.13 -15.91
CA LYS A 53 -12.51 -0.44 -14.79
C LYS A 53 -13.43 -0.67 -13.59
N LEU A 54 -13.23 -1.73 -12.86
CA LEU A 54 -13.67 -1.80 -11.48
C LEU A 54 -12.97 -0.61 -10.83
N SER A 55 -13.71 0.49 -10.79
CA SER A 55 -13.33 1.71 -10.10
C SER A 55 -13.34 1.38 -8.61
N THR A 56 -12.36 0.59 -8.18
CA THR A 56 -12.08 0.48 -6.75
C THR A 56 -11.71 1.89 -6.32
N LYS A 57 -12.61 2.54 -5.58
CA LYS A 57 -12.30 3.83 -4.93
C LYS A 57 -10.92 3.66 -4.29
N ARG A 58 -9.96 4.47 -4.72
CA ARG A 58 -8.62 4.43 -4.11
C ARG A 58 -8.80 4.71 -2.63
N ARG A 59 -8.32 3.77 -1.80
CA ARG A 59 -8.30 3.97 -0.35
C ARG A 59 -7.41 5.16 -0.06
N PHE A 60 -7.78 5.92 0.97
CA PHE A 60 -6.95 7.00 1.46
C PHE A 60 -5.56 6.45 1.86
N GLN A 61 -4.54 7.23 1.58
CA GLN A 61 -3.19 7.03 2.08
C GLN A 61 -2.59 8.41 2.32
N PHE A 62 -1.97 8.59 3.48
CA PHE A 62 -1.24 9.81 3.81
C PHE A 62 -0.04 9.93 2.87
N GLU A 63 0.10 11.07 2.20
CA GLU A 63 1.17 11.29 1.22
C GLU A 63 2.33 12.06 1.88
N THR A 64 3.54 11.52 1.79
CA THR A 64 4.75 12.12 2.38
C THR A 64 4.99 13.55 1.92
N MET A 65 4.62 13.90 0.68
CA MET A 65 4.77 15.26 0.15
C MET A 65 3.99 16.31 0.95
N TRP A 66 2.92 15.92 1.65
CA TRP A 66 2.10 16.85 2.44
C TRP A 66 2.85 17.41 3.65
N THR A 67 3.83 16.66 4.20
CA THR A 67 4.64 17.13 5.34
C THR A 67 5.50 18.37 5.02
N ARG A 68 5.67 18.70 3.74
CA ARG A 68 6.39 19.90 3.28
C ARG A 68 5.54 21.17 3.31
N ARG A 69 4.26 21.07 3.59
CA ARG A 69 3.31 22.18 3.58
C ARG A 69 2.85 22.51 5.01
N ALA A 70 2.99 23.78 5.38
CA ALA A 70 2.56 24.25 6.70
C ALA A 70 1.05 24.05 6.92
N GLU A 71 0.25 24.26 5.86
CA GLU A 71 -1.21 24.11 5.89
C GLU A 71 -1.66 22.71 6.30
N CYS A 72 -0.84 21.68 6.03
CA CYS A 72 -1.14 20.30 6.45
C CYS A 72 -1.21 20.21 7.98
N LYS A 73 -0.32 20.89 8.68
CA LYS A 73 -0.30 20.95 10.14
C LYS A 73 -1.57 21.60 10.70
N ASP A 74 -1.99 22.72 10.10
CA ASP A 74 -3.18 23.47 10.54
C ASP A 74 -4.45 22.65 10.34
N ILE A 75 -4.53 21.93 9.23
CA ILE A 75 -5.67 21.02 8.93
C ILE A 75 -5.74 19.90 9.96
N ILE A 76 -4.60 19.30 10.31
CA ILE A 76 -4.53 18.22 11.29
C ILE A 76 -4.91 18.76 12.67
N GLN A 77 -4.38 19.91 13.08
CA GLN A 77 -4.72 20.56 14.34
C GLN A 77 -6.23 20.83 14.44
N GLY A 78 -6.81 21.47 13.44
CA GLY A 78 -8.26 21.76 13.43
C GLY A 78 -9.15 20.52 13.43
N ALA A 79 -8.71 19.44 12.76
CA ALA A 79 -9.42 18.17 12.77
C ALA A 79 -9.29 17.44 14.13
N TRP A 80 -8.17 17.66 14.83
CA TRP A 80 -7.89 17.02 16.10
C TRP A 80 -8.62 17.69 17.27
N ASP A 81 -8.69 19.00 17.28
CA ASP A 81 -9.30 19.81 18.35
C ASP A 81 -10.85 19.74 18.39
N GLY A 82 -11.46 19.31 17.29
CA GLY A 82 -12.93 19.36 17.12
C GLY A 82 -13.73 18.23 17.81
N SER A 83 -13.12 17.29 18.53
CA SER A 83 -13.80 16.12 19.12
C SER A 83 -13.76 16.11 20.65
N GLN A 84 -14.89 15.74 21.28
CA GLN A 84 -15.04 15.77 22.74
C GLN A 84 -14.55 14.51 23.48
N ASP A 85 -14.44 13.36 22.83
CA ASP A 85 -13.98 12.10 23.46
C ASP A 85 -12.49 11.89 23.20
N LEU A 86 -11.66 12.14 24.22
CA LEU A 86 -10.21 12.29 24.06
C LEU A 86 -9.41 10.99 24.23
N ASN A 87 -9.91 10.01 24.99
CA ASN A 87 -9.06 8.95 25.53
C ASN A 87 -9.55 7.53 25.18
N SER A 88 -10.52 7.39 24.30
CA SER A 88 -11.02 6.09 23.85
C SER A 88 -10.53 5.72 22.44
N PRO A 89 -10.41 4.41 22.13
CA PRO A 89 -10.11 3.95 20.77
C PRO A 89 -11.10 4.48 19.73
N MET A 90 -12.38 4.64 20.10
CA MET A 90 -13.43 5.20 19.25
C MET A 90 -13.19 6.70 18.98
N GLY A 91 -12.82 7.47 19.99
CA GLY A 91 -12.51 8.90 19.89
C GLY A 91 -11.30 9.14 18.98
N ILE A 92 -10.21 8.41 19.17
CA ILE A 92 -9.03 8.49 18.31
C ILE A 92 -9.37 8.08 16.87
N ALA A 93 -10.12 7.00 16.67
CA ALA A 93 -10.55 6.58 15.32
C ALA A 93 -11.45 7.65 14.65
N ALA A 94 -12.29 8.36 15.39
CA ALA A 94 -13.11 9.45 14.86
C ALA A 94 -12.26 10.64 14.41
N ARG A 95 -11.26 11.04 15.21
CA ARG A 95 -10.31 12.11 14.86
C ARG A 95 -9.48 11.77 13.62
N LEU A 96 -8.98 10.55 13.54
CA LEU A 96 -8.26 10.08 12.36
C LEU A 96 -9.16 10.14 11.12
N ARG A 97 -10.44 9.74 11.21
CA ARG A 97 -11.41 9.88 10.11
C ARG A 97 -11.60 11.35 9.71
N CYS A 98 -11.74 12.26 10.67
CA CYS A 98 -11.83 13.69 10.40
C CYS A 98 -10.57 14.22 9.68
N CYS A 99 -9.40 13.81 10.12
CA CYS A 99 -8.12 14.12 9.43
C CYS A 99 -8.13 13.58 7.99
N VAL A 100 -8.56 12.34 7.77
CA VAL A 100 -8.66 11.73 6.43
C VAL A 100 -9.56 12.54 5.51
N GLU A 101 -10.73 12.95 5.99
CA GLU A 101 -11.70 13.73 5.20
C GLU A 101 -11.16 15.11 4.84
N ASN A 102 -10.62 15.82 5.82
CA ASN A 102 -10.10 17.18 5.61
C ASN A 102 -8.85 17.18 4.73
N LEU A 103 -7.91 16.28 4.96
CA LEU A 103 -6.73 16.10 4.09
C LEU A 103 -7.10 15.67 2.68
N SER A 104 -8.11 14.82 2.51
CA SER A 104 -8.59 14.42 1.19
C SER A 104 -9.21 15.58 0.40
N LYS A 105 -10.00 16.45 1.07
CA LYS A 105 -10.55 17.65 0.47
C LYS A 105 -9.44 18.64 0.09
N TRP A 106 -8.53 18.91 1.01
CA TRP A 106 -7.40 19.80 0.80
C TRP A 106 -6.49 19.29 -0.34
N ASN A 107 -6.16 18.00 -0.36
CA ASN A 107 -5.36 17.42 -1.42
C ASN A 107 -5.97 17.64 -2.81
N LYS A 108 -7.28 17.48 -2.95
CA LYS A 108 -7.97 17.75 -4.21
C LYS A 108 -7.87 19.20 -4.64
N MET A 109 -7.97 20.15 -3.71
CA MET A 109 -7.89 21.58 -3.99
C MET A 109 -6.47 22.02 -4.34
N VAL A 110 -5.49 21.62 -3.54
CA VAL A 110 -4.10 22.12 -3.67
C VAL A 110 -3.34 21.37 -4.75
N PHE A 111 -3.34 20.06 -4.70
CA PHE A 111 -2.54 19.24 -5.62
C PHE A 111 -3.33 18.81 -6.86
N GLY A 112 -4.61 18.47 -6.72
CA GLY A 112 -5.46 18.05 -7.83
C GLY A 112 -4.84 16.93 -8.66
N GLN A 113 -4.67 17.19 -9.97
CA GLN A 113 -3.96 16.32 -10.90
C GLN A 113 -2.58 16.90 -11.22
N ILE A 114 -1.57 16.56 -10.42
CA ILE A 114 -0.19 17.07 -10.58
C ILE A 114 0.30 16.97 -12.04
N PRO A 115 0.17 15.84 -12.76
CA PRO A 115 0.64 15.74 -14.13
C PRO A 115 -0.02 16.77 -15.07
N LYS A 116 -1.32 17.00 -14.89
CA LYS A 116 -2.05 17.99 -15.69
C LYS A 116 -1.57 19.42 -15.42
N LYS A 117 -1.36 19.76 -14.13
CA LYS A 117 -0.80 21.06 -13.73
C LYS A 117 0.61 21.29 -14.29
N ILE A 118 1.45 20.26 -14.30
CA ILE A 118 2.80 20.32 -14.91
C ILE A 118 2.69 20.60 -16.40
N GLN A 119 1.80 19.93 -17.11
CA GLN A 119 1.60 20.16 -18.54
C GLN A 119 1.12 21.57 -18.84
N GLU A 120 0.07 22.04 -18.15
CA GLU A 120 -0.47 23.40 -18.30
C GLU A 120 0.61 24.48 -18.05
N LYS A 121 1.43 24.30 -17.00
CA LYS A 121 2.53 25.23 -16.71
C LYS A 121 3.65 25.17 -17.72
N ARG A 122 3.97 24.01 -18.31
CA ARG A 122 4.95 23.88 -19.40
C ARG A 122 4.48 24.58 -20.67
N GLU A 123 3.21 24.46 -21.01
CA GLU A 123 2.61 25.17 -22.16
C GLU A 123 2.68 26.69 -21.95
N THR A 124 2.40 27.17 -20.73
CA THR A 124 2.54 28.59 -20.35
C THR A 124 3.99 29.04 -20.46
N LEU A 125 4.94 28.24 -19.93
CA LEU A 125 6.38 28.53 -20.02
C LEU A 125 6.85 28.65 -21.47
N ASN A 126 6.48 27.71 -22.33
CA ASN A 126 6.82 27.74 -23.74
C ASN A 126 6.26 29.01 -24.42
N SER A 127 5.03 29.39 -24.08
CA SER A 127 4.41 30.63 -24.58
C SER A 127 5.18 31.88 -24.13
N LEU A 128 5.60 31.95 -22.85
CA LEU A 128 6.38 33.07 -22.33
C LEU A 128 7.76 33.16 -23.01
N VAL A 129 8.49 32.06 -23.09
CA VAL A 129 9.81 31.99 -23.72
C VAL A 129 9.73 32.41 -25.19
N SER A 130 8.69 31.98 -25.92
CA SER A 130 8.50 32.36 -27.35
C SER A 130 8.20 33.86 -27.55
N ARG A 131 7.62 34.53 -26.55
CA ARG A 131 7.29 35.96 -26.58
C ARG A 131 8.42 36.84 -26.07
N ASP A 132 9.30 36.32 -25.25
CA ASP A 132 10.41 37.07 -24.62
C ASP A 132 11.57 37.29 -25.58
N ARG A 133 11.37 38.16 -26.57
CA ARG A 133 12.42 38.56 -27.54
C ARG A 133 13.50 39.47 -26.94
N ASN A 134 13.20 40.14 -25.82
CA ASN A 134 14.03 41.20 -25.26
C ASN A 134 14.58 40.84 -23.86
N GLY A 135 14.35 39.63 -23.34
CA GLY A 135 14.82 39.22 -22.02
C GLY A 135 14.07 39.89 -20.84
N SER A 136 12.97 40.59 -21.11
CA SER A 136 12.21 41.32 -20.07
C SER A 136 11.38 40.44 -19.17
N MET A 137 11.06 39.18 -19.58
CA MET A 137 10.21 38.26 -18.86
C MET A 137 10.99 37.22 -18.02
N GLY A 138 12.31 37.41 -17.84
CA GLY A 138 13.17 36.48 -17.13
C GLY A 138 12.72 36.15 -15.71
N GLY A 139 12.14 37.15 -15.01
CA GLY A 139 11.58 36.96 -13.66
C GLY A 139 10.38 35.99 -13.63
N ASP A 140 9.44 36.16 -14.56
CA ASP A 140 8.24 35.31 -14.67
C ASP A 140 8.62 33.90 -15.13
N ILE A 141 9.55 33.79 -16.07
CA ILE A 141 10.09 32.50 -16.53
C ILE A 141 10.73 31.75 -15.37
N ASN A 142 11.59 32.37 -14.59
CA ASN A 142 12.25 31.77 -13.45
C ASN A 142 11.24 31.35 -12.35
N LYS A 143 10.22 32.16 -12.10
CA LYS A 143 9.15 31.82 -11.16
C LYS A 143 8.41 30.58 -11.62
N LEU A 144 8.00 30.53 -12.89
CA LEU A 144 7.26 29.42 -13.45
C LEU A 144 8.10 28.12 -13.49
N GLN A 145 9.40 28.23 -13.76
CA GLN A 145 10.32 27.09 -13.67
C GLN A 145 10.43 26.54 -12.25
N LYS A 146 10.51 27.40 -11.22
CA LYS A 146 10.48 26.97 -9.82
C LYS A 146 9.19 26.23 -9.48
N GLU A 147 8.04 26.76 -9.91
CA GLU A 147 6.74 26.13 -9.67
C GLU A 147 6.62 24.76 -10.36
N ILE A 148 7.16 24.61 -11.58
CA ILE A 148 7.21 23.31 -12.28
C ILE A 148 8.12 22.33 -11.53
N ASN A 149 9.29 22.77 -11.08
CA ASN A 149 10.22 21.93 -10.33
C ASN A 149 9.62 21.46 -8.99
N GLU A 150 8.90 22.32 -8.26
CA GLU A 150 8.18 21.92 -7.04
C GLU A 150 7.11 20.85 -7.33
N LEU A 151 6.38 20.95 -8.44
CA LEU A 151 5.40 19.95 -8.83
C LEU A 151 6.06 18.62 -9.22
N LEU A 152 7.19 18.66 -9.93
CA LEU A 152 7.97 17.49 -10.29
C LEU A 152 8.54 16.79 -9.05
N ASP A 153 9.06 17.53 -8.08
CA ASP A 153 9.53 17.00 -6.81
C ASP A 153 8.39 16.30 -6.04
N ASN A 154 7.21 16.91 -6.00
CA ASN A 154 6.04 16.30 -5.36
C ASN A 154 5.58 15.02 -6.07
N GLU A 155 5.63 15.01 -7.40
CA GLU A 155 5.33 13.82 -8.20
C GLU A 155 6.35 12.70 -7.90
N GLU A 156 7.64 13.02 -7.87
CA GLU A 156 8.70 12.06 -7.55
C GLU A 156 8.52 11.44 -6.17
N ILE A 157 8.31 12.26 -5.12
CA ILE A 157 8.09 11.78 -3.76
C ILE A 157 6.88 10.83 -3.70
N THR A 158 5.79 11.18 -4.37
CA THR A 158 4.59 10.35 -4.42
C THR A 158 4.89 8.99 -5.06
N TRP A 159 5.60 8.97 -6.18
CA TRP A 159 5.93 7.72 -6.87
C TRP A 159 7.01 6.92 -6.14
N GLN A 160 7.97 7.56 -5.51
CA GLN A 160 8.94 6.91 -4.64
C GLN A 160 8.23 6.19 -3.48
N GLN A 161 7.30 6.86 -2.79
CA GLN A 161 6.49 6.27 -1.73
C GLN A 161 5.70 5.04 -2.23
N ARG A 162 5.10 5.10 -3.43
CA ARG A 162 4.33 4.00 -4.03
C ARG A 162 5.19 2.86 -4.53
N SER A 163 6.36 3.14 -5.07
CA SER A 163 7.29 2.13 -5.57
C SER A 163 7.97 1.33 -4.47
N LYS A 164 8.05 1.90 -3.24
CA LYS A 164 8.81 1.35 -2.10
C LYS A 164 10.31 1.16 -2.39
N VAL A 165 10.85 1.96 -3.30
CA VAL A 165 12.30 1.98 -3.61
C VAL A 165 12.95 3.07 -2.78
N GLN A 166 13.89 2.69 -1.90
CA GLN A 166 14.49 3.61 -0.92
C GLN A 166 15.91 4.05 -1.26
N TRP A 167 16.60 3.30 -2.13
CA TRP A 167 18.03 3.49 -2.39
C TRP A 167 18.39 4.54 -3.45
N LEU A 168 17.39 5.02 -4.21
CA LEU A 168 17.61 6.09 -5.19
C LEU A 168 17.45 7.45 -4.51
N GLY A 169 18.48 8.27 -4.57
CA GLY A 169 18.44 9.66 -4.08
C GLY A 169 17.44 10.52 -4.85
N LEU A 170 16.94 11.58 -4.20
CA LEU A 170 15.86 12.47 -4.65
C LEU A 170 16.25 13.44 -5.79
N ARG A 171 17.25 13.20 -6.62
CA ARG A 171 17.71 14.23 -7.56
C ARG A 171 17.71 13.88 -9.05
N ASP A 172 17.40 12.64 -9.40
CA ASP A 172 17.51 12.20 -10.80
C ASP A 172 16.16 12.14 -11.54
N TRP A 173 15.11 12.68 -10.96
CA TRP A 173 13.73 12.68 -11.50
C TRP A 173 13.34 11.35 -12.18
N ASN A 174 13.66 10.24 -11.52
CA ASN A 174 13.42 8.88 -12.01
C ASN A 174 11.95 8.46 -11.95
N THR A 175 11.04 9.40 -12.19
CA THR A 175 9.59 9.18 -12.13
C THR A 175 9.15 7.99 -12.99
N LYS A 176 9.69 7.86 -14.21
CA LYS A 176 9.42 6.70 -15.10
C LYS A 176 9.83 5.37 -14.46
N TYR A 177 10.97 5.31 -13.80
CA TYR A 177 11.44 4.13 -13.11
C TYR A 177 10.50 3.74 -11.96
N PHE A 178 10.13 4.69 -11.12
CA PHE A 178 9.21 4.45 -10.01
C PHE A 178 7.82 4.02 -10.49
N HIS A 179 7.31 4.64 -11.56
CA HIS A 179 6.08 4.22 -12.24
C HIS A 179 6.14 2.78 -12.72
N SER A 180 7.20 2.41 -13.42
CA SER A 180 7.41 1.06 -13.93
C SER A 180 7.48 0.04 -12.79
N LYS A 181 8.21 0.34 -11.71
CA LYS A 181 8.28 -0.52 -10.52
C LYS A 181 6.93 -0.68 -9.82
N ALA A 182 6.19 0.41 -9.61
CA ALA A 182 4.87 0.37 -8.99
C ALA A 182 3.87 -0.42 -9.85
N SER A 183 3.86 -0.19 -11.15
CA SER A 183 2.99 -0.89 -12.11
C SER A 183 3.32 -2.38 -12.20
N ASN A 184 4.61 -2.74 -12.28
CA ASN A 184 5.06 -4.13 -12.29
C ASN A 184 4.71 -4.86 -11.00
N ARG A 185 4.84 -4.19 -9.83
CA ARG A 185 4.45 -4.75 -8.55
C ARG A 185 2.94 -5.01 -8.49
N ARG A 186 2.13 -4.03 -8.92
CA ARG A 186 0.67 -4.19 -9.00
C ARG A 186 0.30 -5.38 -9.88
N ARG A 187 0.90 -5.49 -11.07
CA ARG A 187 0.63 -6.60 -11.99
C ARG A 187 1.02 -7.95 -11.40
N LYS A 188 2.18 -8.06 -10.73
CA LYS A 188 2.62 -9.29 -10.08
C LYS A 188 1.72 -9.71 -8.92
N ASN A 189 1.17 -8.74 -8.19
CA ASN A 189 0.33 -9.01 -7.03
C ASN A 189 -1.17 -9.11 -7.38
N THR A 190 -1.55 -8.90 -8.63
CA THR A 190 -2.94 -9.08 -9.06
C THR A 190 -3.23 -10.56 -9.23
N ILE A 191 -4.20 -11.07 -8.49
CA ILE A 191 -4.71 -12.43 -8.63
C ILE A 191 -5.72 -12.42 -9.77
N SER A 192 -5.43 -13.12 -10.86
CA SER A 192 -6.31 -13.17 -12.03
C SER A 192 -7.18 -14.42 -12.07
N CYS A 193 -6.74 -15.48 -11.42
CA CYS A 193 -7.48 -16.72 -11.26
C CYS A 193 -6.89 -17.52 -10.10
N ILE A 194 -7.68 -18.38 -9.50
CA ILE A 194 -7.27 -19.24 -8.39
C ILE A 194 -8.03 -20.57 -8.45
N LEU A 195 -7.37 -21.63 -7.99
CA LEU A 195 -7.99 -22.95 -7.76
C LEU A 195 -8.50 -23.02 -6.33
N ASP A 196 -9.73 -23.50 -6.16
CA ASP A 196 -10.26 -23.89 -4.86
C ASP A 196 -9.68 -25.26 -4.39
N GLU A 197 -10.16 -25.74 -3.26
CA GLU A 197 -9.74 -27.04 -2.70
C GLU A 197 -10.24 -28.22 -3.53
N GLU A 198 -11.36 -28.07 -4.23
CA GLU A 198 -11.97 -29.05 -5.12
C GLU A 198 -11.32 -29.09 -6.52
N GLY A 199 -10.44 -28.14 -6.84
CA GLY A 199 -9.73 -28.04 -8.12
C GLY A 199 -10.47 -27.25 -9.20
N ASN A 200 -11.50 -26.48 -8.85
CA ASN A 200 -12.22 -25.62 -9.79
C ASN A 200 -11.49 -24.26 -9.93
N TRP A 201 -11.47 -23.74 -11.17
CA TRP A 201 -10.91 -22.42 -11.44
C TRP A 201 -11.92 -21.30 -11.20
N HIS A 202 -11.49 -20.28 -10.48
CA HIS A 202 -12.20 -19.04 -10.21
C HIS A 202 -11.44 -17.87 -10.81
N ASP A 203 -12.09 -17.08 -11.67
CA ASP A 203 -11.49 -15.95 -12.40
C ASP A 203 -12.25 -14.62 -12.21
N SER A 204 -13.46 -14.66 -11.67
CA SER A 204 -14.19 -13.46 -11.32
C SER A 204 -13.69 -12.88 -9.99
N PRO A 205 -13.67 -11.54 -9.81
CA PRO A 205 -13.26 -10.92 -8.56
C PRO A 205 -14.03 -11.42 -7.33
N ASP A 206 -15.32 -11.66 -7.49
CA ASP A 206 -16.20 -12.09 -6.40
C ASP A 206 -15.93 -13.55 -6.01
N SER A 207 -15.80 -14.45 -6.99
CA SER A 207 -15.49 -15.87 -6.72
C SER A 207 -14.08 -16.03 -6.13
N ILE A 208 -13.09 -15.26 -6.60
CA ILE A 208 -11.74 -15.23 -6.00
C ILE A 208 -11.81 -14.78 -4.54
N ALA A 209 -12.63 -13.75 -4.25
CA ALA A 209 -12.81 -13.26 -2.89
C ALA A 209 -13.46 -14.30 -1.98
N GLU A 210 -14.46 -15.03 -2.46
CA GLU A 210 -15.13 -16.12 -1.73
C GLU A 210 -14.15 -17.25 -1.37
N VAL A 211 -13.35 -17.72 -2.33
CA VAL A 211 -12.29 -18.73 -2.10
C VAL A 211 -11.31 -18.24 -1.04
N ALA A 212 -10.86 -16.99 -1.13
CA ALA A 212 -9.92 -16.41 -0.18
C ALA A 212 -10.53 -16.32 1.23
N VAL A 213 -11.76 -15.83 1.35
CA VAL A 213 -12.46 -15.68 2.63
C VAL A 213 -12.69 -17.06 3.28
N SER A 214 -13.15 -18.04 2.50
CA SER A 214 -13.37 -19.41 2.98
C SER A 214 -12.07 -20.02 3.51
N TYR A 215 -11.01 -19.94 2.74
CA TYR A 215 -9.68 -20.46 3.12
C TYR A 215 -9.19 -19.85 4.44
N PHE A 216 -9.22 -18.52 4.58
CA PHE A 216 -8.74 -17.88 5.81
C PHE A 216 -9.66 -18.06 6.99
N LYS A 217 -10.98 -18.15 6.77
CA LYS A 217 -11.94 -18.50 7.81
C LYS A 217 -11.63 -19.87 8.40
N ASN A 218 -11.36 -20.85 7.55
CA ASN A 218 -10.99 -22.20 7.98
C ASN A 218 -9.63 -22.19 8.69
N LEU A 219 -8.61 -21.52 8.10
CA LEU A 219 -7.26 -21.47 8.66
C LEU A 219 -7.19 -20.82 10.05
N TYR A 220 -8.00 -19.78 10.29
CA TYR A 220 -8.01 -19.05 11.57
C TYR A 220 -9.11 -19.54 12.54
N SER A 221 -9.84 -20.58 12.17
CA SER A 221 -10.79 -21.23 13.10
C SER A 221 -10.07 -22.25 13.95
N SER A 222 -10.29 -22.18 15.29
CA SER A 222 -9.74 -23.17 16.21
C SER A 222 -10.52 -24.47 16.14
N THR A 223 -9.81 -25.60 16.14
CA THR A 223 -10.39 -26.95 16.27
C THR A 223 -10.60 -27.35 17.74
N TYR A 224 -10.29 -26.47 18.68
CA TYR A 224 -10.38 -26.71 20.13
C TYR A 224 -9.71 -28.03 20.55
N PRO A 225 -8.37 -28.16 20.39
CA PRO A 225 -7.67 -29.40 20.71
C PRO A 225 -7.85 -29.76 22.22
N THR A 226 -8.10 -31.04 22.50
CA THR A 226 -8.46 -31.54 23.84
C THR A 226 -7.26 -31.95 24.70
N HIS A 227 -6.11 -32.25 24.08
CA HIS A 227 -4.92 -32.76 24.77
C HIS A 227 -3.79 -31.73 24.93
N ILE A 228 -4.14 -30.48 25.25
CA ILE A 228 -3.16 -29.40 25.39
C ILE A 228 -2.19 -29.66 26.54
N SER A 229 -2.64 -30.25 27.65
CA SER A 229 -1.81 -30.55 28.84
C SER A 229 -0.65 -31.48 28.52
N GLU A 230 -0.88 -32.55 27.76
CA GLU A 230 0.18 -33.50 27.37
C GLU A 230 1.29 -32.83 26.55
N VAL A 231 0.94 -31.89 25.69
CA VAL A 231 1.91 -31.12 24.90
C VAL A 231 2.65 -30.11 25.77
N LEU A 232 1.96 -29.45 26.72
CA LEU A 232 2.58 -28.49 27.62
C LEU A 232 3.56 -29.16 28.57
N ASP A 233 3.26 -30.36 29.07
CA ASP A 233 4.14 -31.12 29.95
C ASP A 233 5.45 -31.53 29.27
N ALA A 234 5.44 -31.68 27.95
CA ALA A 234 6.63 -31.99 27.15
C ALA A 234 7.51 -30.77 26.87
N ILE A 235 7.02 -29.56 27.13
CA ILE A 235 7.75 -28.30 26.86
C ILE A 235 8.43 -27.84 28.16
N PRO A 236 9.78 -27.77 28.21
CA PRO A 236 10.46 -27.27 29.39
C PRO A 236 10.15 -25.76 29.59
N THR A 237 9.99 -25.35 30.83
CA THR A 237 9.81 -23.94 31.20
C THR A 237 11.01 -23.11 30.73
N LYS A 238 10.75 -22.14 29.83
CA LYS A 238 11.75 -21.23 29.27
C LYS A 238 11.69 -19.83 29.88
N VAL A 239 10.50 -19.43 30.30
CA VAL A 239 10.30 -18.12 30.92
C VAL A 239 10.49 -18.28 32.43
N MET A 240 11.53 -17.67 32.95
CA MET A 240 11.80 -17.62 34.39
C MET A 240 11.00 -16.52 35.06
N GLU A 241 10.84 -16.58 36.38
CA GLU A 241 10.03 -15.62 37.14
C GLU A 241 10.48 -14.16 36.90
N ASP A 242 11.80 -13.88 36.89
CA ASP A 242 12.32 -12.53 36.61
C ASP A 242 11.92 -12.02 35.22
N MET A 243 11.94 -12.91 34.21
CA MET A 243 11.48 -12.57 32.85
C MET A 243 9.97 -12.31 32.84
N ASN A 244 9.20 -13.13 33.57
CA ASN A 244 7.77 -12.97 33.69
C ASN A 244 7.42 -11.64 34.37
N GLN A 245 8.09 -11.32 35.47
CA GLN A 245 7.93 -10.03 36.18
C GLN A 245 8.27 -8.84 35.25
N SER A 246 9.24 -8.98 34.39
CA SER A 246 9.54 -7.93 33.40
C SER A 246 8.48 -7.81 32.31
N LEU A 247 7.86 -8.92 31.88
CA LEU A 247 6.83 -8.94 30.84
C LEU A 247 5.47 -8.41 31.29
N ILE A 248 5.16 -8.53 32.61
CA ILE A 248 3.87 -8.07 33.17
C ILE A 248 3.91 -6.63 33.72
N LYS A 249 5.04 -5.93 33.60
CA LYS A 249 5.13 -4.51 33.97
C LYS A 249 4.17 -3.67 33.15
N GLU A 250 3.63 -2.64 33.77
CA GLU A 250 2.84 -1.64 33.05
C GLU A 250 3.65 -0.97 31.97
N PHE A 251 3.02 -0.77 30.82
CA PHE A 251 3.59 -0.03 29.70
C PHE A 251 3.74 1.45 30.05
N THR A 252 4.80 2.06 29.54
CA THR A 252 5.14 3.47 29.80
C THR A 252 5.00 4.34 28.54
N ARG A 253 4.95 5.65 28.77
CA ARG A 253 4.98 6.64 27.68
C ARG A 253 6.22 6.48 26.79
N GLU A 254 7.37 6.31 27.43
CA GLU A 254 8.67 6.21 26.78
C GLU A 254 8.73 5.01 25.84
N GLU A 255 8.16 3.87 26.23
CA GLU A 255 8.10 2.67 25.40
C GLU A 255 7.26 2.91 24.13
N ILE A 256 6.13 3.62 24.25
CA ILE A 256 5.27 3.99 23.11
C ILE A 256 6.04 4.91 22.14
N GLU A 257 6.70 5.93 22.66
CA GLU A 257 7.48 6.88 21.85
C GLU A 257 8.67 6.21 21.16
N ILE A 258 9.37 5.31 21.87
CA ILE A 258 10.46 4.51 21.29
C ILE A 258 9.92 3.61 20.18
N ALA A 259 8.82 2.89 20.43
CA ALA A 259 8.21 2.00 19.45
C ALA A 259 7.82 2.75 18.17
N LEU A 260 7.18 3.94 18.29
CA LEU A 260 6.82 4.77 17.15
C LEU A 260 8.07 5.24 16.37
N ASN A 261 9.12 5.67 17.07
CA ASN A 261 10.35 6.16 16.43
C ASN A 261 11.13 5.03 15.72
N GLN A 262 11.01 3.79 16.17
CA GLN A 262 11.60 2.62 15.51
C GLN A 262 10.84 2.20 14.26
N MET A 263 9.59 2.64 14.08
CA MET A 263 8.82 2.31 12.89
C MET A 263 9.37 3.02 11.67
N HIS A 264 9.50 2.28 10.56
CA HIS A 264 9.88 2.88 9.29
C HIS A 264 8.79 3.86 8.81
N PRO A 265 9.14 5.14 8.50
CA PRO A 265 8.18 6.21 8.22
C PRO A 265 7.13 5.88 7.14
N THR A 266 7.54 5.20 6.07
CA THR A 266 6.70 4.92 4.89
C THR A 266 6.34 3.44 4.73
N LYS A 267 6.39 2.64 5.81
CA LYS A 267 5.88 1.25 5.80
C LYS A 267 4.37 1.28 5.49
N VAL A 268 3.89 0.26 4.78
CA VAL A 268 2.48 0.21 4.33
C VAL A 268 1.53 0.33 5.52
N PRO A 269 0.56 1.25 5.47
CA PRO A 269 -0.38 1.49 6.57
C PRO A 269 -1.49 0.45 6.60
N GLY A 270 -2.23 0.43 7.67
CA GLY A 270 -3.45 -0.33 7.84
C GLY A 270 -4.67 0.25 7.10
N PRO A 271 -5.88 -0.15 7.54
CA PRO A 271 -7.13 0.31 6.95
C PRO A 271 -7.38 1.82 7.02
N ASP A 272 -6.83 2.50 8.04
CA ASP A 272 -6.95 3.95 8.23
C ASP A 272 -6.13 4.76 7.20
N GLY A 273 -5.15 4.12 6.55
CA GLY A 273 -4.27 4.77 5.58
C GLY A 273 -3.23 5.71 6.18
N MET A 274 -3.07 5.72 7.51
CA MET A 274 -2.09 6.54 8.21
C MET A 274 -0.75 5.82 8.32
N PHE A 275 0.30 6.40 7.76
CA PHE A 275 1.67 5.90 7.86
C PHE A 275 2.31 6.34 9.18
N ALA A 276 3.36 5.66 9.62
CA ALA A 276 4.13 6.07 10.79
C ALA A 276 4.63 7.53 10.69
N ILE A 277 4.99 7.99 9.49
CA ILE A 277 5.42 9.38 9.24
C ILE A 277 4.36 10.42 9.66
N PHE A 278 3.06 10.12 9.58
CA PHE A 278 2.01 11.01 10.07
C PHE A 278 2.17 11.22 11.58
N PHE A 279 2.23 10.17 12.36
CA PHE A 279 2.39 10.24 13.81
C PHE A 279 3.74 10.86 14.19
N GLN A 280 4.84 10.46 13.54
CA GLN A 280 6.18 10.99 13.80
C GLN A 280 6.28 12.50 13.58
N ASN A 281 5.68 13.04 12.51
CA ASN A 281 5.76 14.49 12.22
C ASN A 281 4.76 15.33 13.03
N TYR A 282 3.62 14.77 13.40
CA TYR A 282 2.56 15.51 14.09
C TYR A 282 2.37 15.05 15.54
N TRP A 283 3.40 14.43 16.12
CA TRP A 283 3.37 13.92 17.49
C TRP A 283 3.06 15.01 18.52
N SER A 284 3.50 16.23 18.29
CA SER A 284 3.18 17.39 19.15
C SER A 284 1.67 17.71 19.21
N ILE A 285 0.91 17.28 18.20
CA ILE A 285 -0.56 17.47 18.13
C ILE A 285 -1.28 16.26 18.67
N VAL A 286 -0.93 15.07 18.17
CA VAL A 286 -1.71 13.85 18.38
C VAL A 286 -1.19 13.00 19.54
N GLY A 287 0.07 13.19 19.94
CA GLY A 287 0.81 12.23 20.79
C GLY A 287 0.22 12.02 22.16
N ASN A 288 -0.19 13.08 22.85
CA ASN A 288 -0.73 12.95 24.21
C ASN A 288 -1.99 12.07 24.25
N ASP A 289 -2.92 12.32 23.33
CA ASP A 289 -4.18 11.57 23.29
C ASP A 289 -3.97 10.12 22.87
N VAL A 290 -3.06 9.92 21.90
CA VAL A 290 -2.66 8.57 21.44
C VAL A 290 -2.00 7.80 22.57
N ILE A 291 -1.09 8.41 23.34
CA ILE A 291 -0.45 7.77 24.49
C ILE A 291 -1.47 7.40 25.54
N CYS A 292 -2.35 8.33 25.95
CA CYS A 292 -3.39 8.07 26.93
C CYS A 292 -4.27 6.90 26.49
N MET A 293 -4.70 6.88 25.24
CA MET A 293 -5.51 5.78 24.70
C MET A 293 -4.75 4.45 24.71
N ILE A 294 -3.49 4.41 24.26
CA ILE A 294 -2.68 3.18 24.24
C ILE A 294 -2.46 2.65 25.67
N LEU A 295 -2.10 3.51 26.62
CA LEU A 295 -1.92 3.12 28.02
C LEU A 295 -3.21 2.58 28.63
N ASN A 296 -4.36 3.21 28.35
CA ASN A 296 -5.67 2.71 28.79
C ASN A 296 -6.00 1.33 28.17
N VAL A 297 -5.65 1.11 26.92
CA VAL A 297 -5.85 -0.19 26.28
C VAL A 297 -4.93 -1.26 26.87
N LEU A 298 -3.64 -0.97 27.01
CA LEU A 298 -2.65 -1.96 27.42
C LEU A 298 -2.68 -2.24 28.93
N ASN A 299 -2.85 -1.21 29.77
CA ASN A 299 -2.79 -1.35 31.22
C ASN A 299 -4.18 -1.56 31.87
N SER A 300 -5.29 -1.21 31.17
CA SER A 300 -6.64 -1.29 31.70
C SER A 300 -7.59 -2.22 30.96
N ASN A 301 -7.07 -3.04 30.01
CA ASN A 301 -7.83 -3.99 29.18
C ASN A 301 -9.04 -3.36 28.43
N MET A 302 -8.91 -2.10 27.99
CA MET A 302 -9.94 -1.46 27.18
C MET A 302 -10.04 -2.13 25.79
N SER A 303 -11.26 -2.30 25.29
CA SER A 303 -11.48 -2.93 23.97
C SER A 303 -10.85 -2.14 22.82
N MET A 304 -10.10 -2.83 21.98
CA MET A 304 -9.45 -2.30 20.75
C MET A 304 -10.28 -2.47 19.48
N THR A 305 -11.51 -2.93 19.54
CA THR A 305 -12.31 -3.39 18.39
C THR A 305 -12.32 -2.37 17.25
N GLU A 306 -12.38 -1.07 17.54
CA GLU A 306 -12.47 -0.02 16.52
C GLU A 306 -11.15 0.23 15.78
N ILE A 307 -10.02 0.08 16.42
CA ILE A 307 -8.69 0.31 15.85
C ILE A 307 -8.00 -0.97 15.39
N ASN A 308 -8.39 -2.13 15.93
CA ASN A 308 -7.80 -3.43 15.62
C ASN A 308 -8.37 -4.04 14.32
N LYS A 309 -8.55 -3.21 13.30
CA LYS A 309 -8.95 -3.65 11.96
C LYS A 309 -7.72 -3.85 11.11
N THR A 310 -7.64 -4.99 10.43
CA THR A 310 -6.45 -5.35 9.65
C THR A 310 -6.85 -5.74 8.23
N ASN A 311 -6.11 -5.23 7.24
CA ASN A 311 -6.23 -5.70 5.88
C ASN A 311 -5.25 -6.85 5.63
N ILE A 312 -5.73 -8.00 5.20
CA ILE A 312 -4.87 -9.08 4.75
C ILE A 312 -4.55 -8.86 3.27
N THR A 313 -3.27 -8.77 2.95
CA THR A 313 -2.78 -8.65 1.58
C THR A 313 -2.05 -9.92 1.19
N LEU A 314 -2.44 -10.51 0.06
CA LEU A 314 -1.86 -11.72 -0.47
C LEU A 314 -0.67 -11.41 -1.36
N VAL A 315 0.51 -11.92 -1.00
CA VAL A 315 1.74 -11.73 -1.79
C VAL A 315 2.18 -13.09 -2.32
N PRO A 316 2.38 -13.23 -3.65
CA PRO A 316 2.83 -14.48 -4.25
C PRO A 316 4.17 -14.96 -3.66
N ARG A 317 4.23 -16.24 -3.27
CA ARG A 317 5.47 -16.93 -2.83
C ARG A 317 6.24 -17.49 -4.00
N ILE A 318 5.52 -17.84 -5.07
CA ILE A 318 6.05 -18.47 -6.28
C ILE A 318 5.72 -17.63 -7.52
N LYS A 319 6.39 -17.91 -8.65
CA LYS A 319 6.23 -17.12 -9.90
C LYS A 319 4.84 -17.25 -10.55
N LYS A 320 4.15 -18.35 -10.36
CA LYS A 320 2.82 -18.63 -10.94
C LYS A 320 1.93 -19.23 -9.85
N PRO A 321 1.38 -18.42 -8.95
CA PRO A 321 0.52 -18.91 -7.90
C PRO A 321 -0.82 -19.36 -8.49
N THR A 322 -1.30 -20.54 -8.08
CA THR A 322 -2.57 -21.12 -8.51
C THR A 322 -3.48 -21.43 -7.34
N LYS A 323 -2.94 -21.67 -6.14
CA LYS A 323 -3.69 -22.03 -4.94
C LYS A 323 -3.48 -21.00 -3.84
N MET A 324 -4.37 -20.95 -2.86
CA MET A 324 -4.23 -20.03 -1.71
C MET A 324 -2.94 -20.27 -0.93
N THR A 325 -2.46 -21.49 -0.84
CA THR A 325 -1.18 -21.87 -0.21
C THR A 325 0.06 -21.27 -0.89
N ASP A 326 -0.07 -20.84 -2.16
CA ASP A 326 1.01 -20.22 -2.92
C ASP A 326 1.22 -18.73 -2.57
N PHE A 327 0.35 -18.19 -1.72
CA PHE A 327 0.42 -16.81 -1.27
C PHE A 327 0.86 -16.72 0.19
N ARG A 328 1.52 -15.62 0.54
CA ARG A 328 1.75 -15.22 1.93
C ARG A 328 0.69 -14.20 2.31
N PRO A 329 -0.11 -14.46 3.34
CA PRO A 329 -0.93 -13.42 3.94
C PRO A 329 -0.01 -12.45 4.71
N ILE A 330 -0.13 -11.17 4.42
CA ILE A 330 0.54 -10.11 5.16
C ILE A 330 -0.54 -9.25 5.78
N SER A 331 -0.54 -9.18 7.11
CA SER A 331 -1.43 -8.33 7.88
C SER A 331 -0.93 -6.89 7.83
N LEU A 332 -1.78 -5.99 7.34
CA LEU A 332 -1.54 -4.56 7.33
C LEU A 332 -2.39 -3.96 8.46
N CYS A 333 -1.77 -3.84 9.63
CA CYS A 333 -2.38 -3.25 10.82
C CYS A 333 -2.21 -1.72 10.79
N ASN A 334 -3.08 -1.02 11.51
CA ASN A 334 -2.88 0.39 11.80
C ASN A 334 -1.57 0.58 12.59
N VAL A 335 -1.07 1.82 12.61
CA VAL A 335 0.16 2.17 13.35
C VAL A 335 -0.12 2.19 14.85
N ILE A 336 -1.34 2.57 15.21
CA ILE A 336 -1.84 2.62 16.59
C ILE A 336 -3.05 1.74 16.76
#